data_b7fdc6109769abc12e9721befbe77d16
#
_entry.id   b7fdc6109769abc12e9721befbe77d16
#
_cell.length_a   1.000
_cell.length_b   1.000
_cell.length_c   1.000
_cell.angle_alpha   90.00
_cell.angle_beta   90.00
_cell.angle_gamma   90.00
#
_symmetry.space_group_name_H-M   'P 1'
#
loop_
_entity.id
_entity.type
_entity.pdbx_description
1 polymer ?
#
loop_
_entity_poly.entity_id
_entity_poly.type
_entity_poly.pdbx_seq_one_letter_code
_entity_poly.pdbx_strand_id
1 'polypeptide(L)'
;METEYLQEMQKMPQSDRSLRSGKLIAVQGLVKCYGSVHAVGGVDFEVGPGRVLGLLGPNGAGKSTTLRMMLGLTKPTSGLATFDGVSYGDLPGHPMHHVGATLSSDTFAPRRTARQHLWAWAPVAGADKSRIDELLELVGLAKHARRPVGEFSLGMRQRLALATALLGDPGVLVLDEPANGLDPYGIFWLRRFLRQFADDGGTVVLSSHLLREVEQMVDDVVLINRGQVVWTAEMANLYGDGEWSVVLPADRHEAMTTLQSQGIKHQTFGRGLRVFALPGVVSSALRSVSPIPGQPLVLEGNLESLFLALTDQLGKELS
;
A
#
# COMPACT_ATOMS: atom_id res chain seq x y z
N MET A 1 11.22 15.10 -22.72
CA MET A 1 10.62 14.65 -21.46
C MET A 1 10.61 13.12 -21.36
N GLU A 2 9.98 12.40 -22.30
CA GLU A 2 9.92 10.92 -22.27
C GLU A 2 11.29 10.23 -22.35
N THR A 3 12.17 10.74 -23.20
CA THR A 3 13.54 10.21 -23.38
C THR A 3 14.46 10.50 -22.17
N GLU A 4 14.31 11.65 -21.50
CA GLU A 4 15.04 11.99 -20.27
C GLU A 4 14.60 11.11 -19.10
N TYR A 5 13.31 10.84 -18.98
CA TYR A 5 12.74 9.94 -17.95
C TYR A 5 13.21 8.49 -18.12
N LEU A 6 13.26 7.99 -19.37
CA LEU A 6 13.79 6.66 -19.66
C LEU A 6 15.29 6.55 -19.36
N GLN A 7 16.07 7.62 -19.55
CA GLN A 7 17.48 7.67 -19.16
C GLN A 7 17.69 7.77 -17.64
N GLU A 8 16.82 8.47 -16.92
CA GLU A 8 16.81 8.49 -15.45
C GLU A 8 16.45 7.11 -14.88
N MET A 9 15.56 6.38 -15.56
CA MET A 9 15.16 5.01 -15.17
C MET A 9 16.30 3.98 -15.37
N GLN A 10 17.18 4.17 -16.34
CA GLN A 10 18.36 3.31 -16.54
C GLN A 10 19.47 3.59 -15.52
N LYS A 11 19.40 4.72 -14.83
CA LYS A 11 20.36 5.14 -13.80
C LYS A 11 19.95 4.77 -12.37
N MET A 12 18.92 3.93 -12.18
CA MET A 12 18.77 3.32 -10.84
C MET A 12 20.08 2.62 -10.53
N PRO A 13 20.82 3.02 -9.48
CA PRO A 13 22.07 2.37 -9.17
C PRO A 13 21.76 0.89 -8.97
N GLN A 14 22.33 0.05 -9.82
CA GLN A 14 22.53 -1.36 -9.50
C GLN A 14 23.47 -1.31 -8.30
N SER A 15 22.85 -1.28 -7.10
CA SER A 15 23.64 -1.17 -5.90
C SER A 15 24.41 -2.46 -5.73
N ASP A 16 25.74 -2.34 -5.74
CA ASP A 16 26.70 -3.28 -5.14
C ASP A 16 26.50 -3.23 -3.60
N ARG A 17 25.24 -3.17 -3.17
CA ARG A 17 24.85 -3.06 -1.77
C ARG A 17 24.68 -4.47 -1.23
N SER A 18 25.42 -4.77 -0.18
CA SER A 18 25.12 -5.84 0.75
C SER A 18 23.59 -5.91 0.96
N LEU A 19 23.01 -7.12 0.89
CA LEU A 19 21.58 -7.37 1.12
C LEU A 19 21.08 -6.51 2.28
N ARG A 20 19.97 -5.78 2.06
CA ARG A 20 19.36 -4.95 3.11
C ARG A 20 18.98 -5.84 4.29
N SER A 21 19.18 -5.34 5.49
CA SER A 21 18.73 -6.01 6.71
C SER A 21 17.25 -5.69 6.96
N GLY A 22 16.38 -6.23 6.10
CA GLY A 22 14.94 -6.19 6.34
C GLY A 22 14.59 -6.86 7.67
N LYS A 23 13.44 -6.50 8.24
CA LYS A 23 12.96 -7.03 9.52
C LYS A 23 11.60 -7.66 9.34
N LEU A 24 11.34 -8.71 10.11
CA LEU A 24 9.98 -9.19 10.30
C LEU A 24 9.18 -8.13 11.05
N ILE A 25 8.13 -7.63 10.42
CA ILE A 25 7.15 -6.76 11.07
C ILE A 25 5.99 -7.64 11.51
N ALA A 26 5.67 -7.63 12.80
CA ALA A 26 4.51 -8.32 13.36
C ALA A 26 3.61 -7.32 14.08
N VAL A 27 2.34 -7.31 13.72
CA VAL A 27 1.28 -6.51 14.33
C VAL A 27 0.26 -7.49 14.92
N GLN A 28 0.00 -7.39 16.24
CA GLN A 28 -0.80 -8.35 16.97
C GLN A 28 -1.87 -7.65 17.80
N GLY A 29 -3.15 -7.90 17.47
CA GLY A 29 -4.31 -7.39 18.17
C GLY A 29 -4.33 -5.88 18.35
N LEU A 30 -3.83 -5.12 17.37
CA LEU A 30 -3.62 -3.68 17.50
C LEU A 30 -4.95 -2.93 17.52
N VAL A 31 -5.25 -2.27 18.64
CA VAL A 31 -6.50 -1.52 18.88
C VAL A 31 -6.19 -0.06 19.18
N LYS A 32 -7.02 0.84 18.66
CA LYS A 32 -7.04 2.25 19.05
C LYS A 32 -8.44 2.79 19.21
N CYS A 33 -8.73 3.27 20.41
CA CYS A 33 -9.94 3.99 20.75
C CYS A 33 -9.61 5.45 21.07
N TYR A 34 -10.42 6.37 20.57
CA TYR A 34 -10.44 7.78 20.96
C TYR A 34 -11.82 8.09 21.57
N GLY A 35 -11.91 8.05 22.89
CA GLY A 35 -13.20 8.08 23.59
C GLY A 35 -14.08 6.91 23.14
N SER A 36 -15.26 7.20 22.60
CA SER A 36 -16.19 6.20 22.06
C SER A 36 -15.89 5.74 20.63
N VAL A 37 -14.93 6.37 19.94
CA VAL A 37 -14.62 6.05 18.55
C VAL A 37 -13.54 4.97 18.48
N HIS A 38 -13.89 3.81 17.93
CA HIS A 38 -12.96 2.73 17.61
C HIS A 38 -12.29 3.00 16.25
N ALA A 39 -11.14 3.65 16.26
CA ALA A 39 -10.41 3.99 15.05
C ALA A 39 -9.68 2.77 14.44
N VAL A 40 -9.23 1.82 15.30
CA VAL A 40 -8.64 0.53 14.91
C VAL A 40 -9.15 -0.51 15.92
N GLY A 41 -9.66 -1.63 15.43
CA GLY A 41 -10.42 -2.60 16.23
C GLY A 41 -9.85 -4.03 16.24
N GLY A 42 -8.52 -4.18 16.34
CA GLY A 42 -7.86 -5.49 16.35
C GLY A 42 -7.28 -5.82 14.98
N VAL A 43 -6.19 -5.16 14.63
CA VAL A 43 -5.46 -5.43 13.39
C VAL A 43 -4.32 -6.41 13.67
N ASP A 44 -4.27 -7.47 12.87
CA ASP A 44 -3.25 -8.51 12.90
C ASP A 44 -2.67 -8.69 11.50
N PHE A 45 -1.34 -8.66 11.36
CA PHE A 45 -0.62 -9.08 10.17
C PHE A 45 0.86 -9.27 10.45
N GLU A 46 1.51 -10.02 9.55
CA GLU A 46 2.97 -10.16 9.52
C GLU A 46 3.48 -9.93 8.09
N VAL A 47 4.67 -9.35 7.98
CA VAL A 47 5.40 -9.22 6.71
C VAL A 47 6.89 -9.34 6.96
N GLY A 48 7.54 -10.22 6.21
CA GLY A 48 8.97 -10.50 6.31
C GLY A 48 9.83 -9.73 5.32
N PRO A 49 11.15 -9.88 5.43
CA PRO A 49 12.11 -9.37 4.44
C PRO A 49 11.79 -9.85 3.02
N GLY A 50 12.08 -9.01 2.04
CA GLY A 50 11.81 -9.29 0.63
C GLY A 50 10.37 -9.08 0.18
N ARG A 51 9.49 -8.57 1.05
CA ARG A 51 8.05 -8.43 0.76
C ARG A 51 7.54 -7.00 0.92
N VAL A 52 6.52 -6.71 0.13
CA VAL A 52 5.74 -5.46 0.18
C VAL A 52 4.32 -5.77 0.62
N LEU A 53 3.90 -5.26 1.78
CA LEU A 53 2.54 -5.38 2.28
C LEU A 53 1.75 -4.09 2.04
N GLY A 54 0.56 -4.23 1.44
CA GLY A 54 -0.43 -3.17 1.27
C GLY A 54 -1.48 -3.19 2.37
N LEU A 55 -1.55 -2.12 3.17
CA LEU A 55 -2.62 -1.85 4.12
C LEU A 55 -3.68 -1.01 3.41
N LEU A 56 -4.72 -1.64 2.86
CA LEU A 56 -5.61 -1.04 1.88
C LEU A 56 -7.01 -0.79 2.46
N GLY A 57 -7.70 0.23 1.93
CA GLY A 57 -9.06 0.54 2.35
C GLY A 57 -9.40 2.02 2.17
N PRO A 58 -10.66 2.42 2.38
CA PRO A 58 -11.12 3.78 2.17
C PRO A 58 -10.49 4.78 3.17
N ASN A 59 -10.69 6.06 2.88
CA ASN A 59 -10.32 7.11 3.82
C ASN A 59 -11.08 6.95 5.14
N GLY A 60 -10.38 7.14 6.26
CA GLY A 60 -10.96 6.92 7.59
C GLY A 60 -11.05 5.46 8.05
N ALA A 61 -10.57 4.49 7.25
CA ALA A 61 -10.60 3.07 7.63
C ALA A 61 -9.67 2.68 8.79
N GLY A 62 -8.76 3.56 9.23
CA GLY A 62 -7.80 3.27 10.31
C GLY A 62 -6.36 3.06 9.84
N LYS A 63 -6.06 3.09 8.53
CA LYS A 63 -4.72 2.83 7.96
C LYS A 63 -3.61 3.68 8.58
N SER A 64 -3.71 4.99 8.47
CA SER A 64 -2.69 5.93 9.02
C SER A 64 -2.57 5.82 10.53
N THR A 65 -3.65 5.51 11.25
CA THR A 65 -3.64 5.28 12.71
C THR A 65 -2.84 4.02 13.02
N THR A 66 -3.02 2.95 12.26
CA THR A 66 -2.24 1.71 12.38
C THR A 66 -0.76 1.97 12.15
N LEU A 67 -0.37 2.65 11.06
CA LEU A 67 1.02 3.00 10.78
C LEU A 67 1.62 3.89 11.89
N ARG A 68 0.88 4.85 12.42
CA ARG A 68 1.33 5.70 13.54
C ARG A 68 1.55 4.90 14.83
N MET A 69 0.72 3.90 15.10
CA MET A 69 0.91 3.01 16.25
C MET A 69 2.15 2.13 16.07
N MET A 70 2.37 1.58 14.88
CA MET A 70 3.59 0.81 14.55
C MET A 70 4.87 1.60 14.82
N LEU A 71 4.86 2.90 14.49
CA LEU A 71 5.99 3.81 14.67
C LEU A 71 6.06 4.46 16.07
N GLY A 72 5.23 4.02 17.03
CA GLY A 72 5.21 4.58 18.38
C GLY A 72 4.73 6.03 18.48
N LEU A 73 4.25 6.64 17.38
CA LEU A 73 3.74 8.01 17.35
C LEU A 73 2.34 8.15 17.98
N THR A 74 1.65 7.03 18.11
CA THR A 74 0.36 6.95 18.79
C THR A 74 0.38 5.71 19.66
N LYS A 75 0.16 5.88 20.98
CA LYS A 75 0.08 4.74 21.89
C LYS A 75 -1.17 3.91 21.58
N PRO A 76 -1.06 2.60 21.34
CA PRO A 76 -2.22 1.73 21.16
C PRO A 76 -3.03 1.65 22.47
N THR A 77 -4.31 1.36 22.34
CA THR A 77 -5.20 1.04 23.48
C THR A 77 -4.91 -0.39 23.97
N SER A 78 -4.67 -1.32 23.03
CA SER A 78 -4.17 -2.67 23.29
C SER A 78 -3.45 -3.20 22.05
N GLY A 79 -2.80 -4.36 22.21
CA GLY A 79 -1.99 -4.97 21.16
C GLY A 79 -0.60 -4.34 21.04
N LEU A 80 0.18 -4.84 20.11
CA LEU A 80 1.56 -4.40 19.90
C LEU A 80 1.96 -4.51 18.43
N ALA A 81 2.99 -3.73 18.06
CA ALA A 81 3.68 -3.84 16.78
C ALA A 81 5.18 -3.92 17.03
N THR A 82 5.85 -4.84 16.36
CA THR A 82 7.27 -5.10 16.55
C THR A 82 8.01 -5.23 15.22
N PHE A 83 9.32 -4.98 15.29
CA PHE A 83 10.31 -5.15 14.23
C PHE A 83 11.36 -6.15 14.73
N ASP A 84 11.34 -7.39 14.25
CA ASP A 84 12.08 -8.55 14.81
C ASP A 84 11.80 -8.75 16.31
N GLY A 85 10.55 -8.61 16.75
CA GLY A 85 10.16 -8.76 18.14
C GLY A 85 10.42 -7.54 19.04
N VAL A 86 11.01 -6.46 18.50
CA VAL A 86 11.35 -5.24 19.25
C VAL A 86 10.39 -4.12 18.85
N SER A 87 9.83 -3.38 19.81
CA SER A 87 8.98 -2.22 19.52
C SER A 87 9.80 -1.07 18.94
N TYR A 88 9.17 -0.20 18.14
CA TYR A 88 9.86 0.90 17.45
C TYR A 88 10.69 1.78 18.39
N GLY A 89 10.16 2.09 19.58
CA GLY A 89 10.84 2.94 20.57
C GLY A 89 12.04 2.29 21.27
N ASP A 90 12.13 0.95 21.19
CA ASP A 90 13.18 0.15 21.84
C ASP A 90 14.23 -0.34 20.83
N LEU A 91 14.12 0.06 19.55
CA LEU A 91 15.12 -0.27 18.53
C LEU A 91 16.49 0.28 18.92
N PRO A 92 17.57 -0.50 18.76
CA PRO A 92 18.91 -0.09 19.16
C PRO A 92 19.41 1.09 18.32
N GLY A 93 20.09 2.03 18.96
CA GLY A 93 20.62 3.22 18.30
C GLY A 93 19.53 4.18 17.87
N HIS A 94 19.64 4.75 16.65
CA HIS A 94 18.62 5.66 16.14
C HIS A 94 17.63 4.93 15.25
N PRO A 95 16.30 5.06 15.49
CA PRO A 95 15.29 4.34 14.71
C PRO A 95 15.36 4.53 13.19
N MET A 96 15.82 5.68 12.68
CA MET A 96 16.00 5.93 11.26
C MET A 96 16.98 4.99 10.54
N HIS A 97 17.88 4.31 11.27
CA HIS A 97 18.76 3.29 10.71
C HIS A 97 18.05 1.95 10.51
N HIS A 98 16.89 1.77 11.10
CA HIS A 98 16.10 0.54 11.01
C HIS A 98 14.85 0.74 10.13
N VAL A 99 14.13 1.84 10.37
CA VAL A 99 12.82 2.11 9.76
C VAL A 99 12.79 3.52 9.18
N GLY A 100 12.64 3.62 7.87
CA GLY A 100 12.30 4.85 7.18
C GLY A 100 10.78 5.00 7.09
N ALA A 101 10.26 6.18 7.39
CA ALA A 101 8.82 6.40 7.37
C ALA A 101 8.41 7.68 6.67
N THR A 102 7.28 7.63 5.94
CA THR A 102 6.58 8.82 5.44
C THR A 102 5.12 8.72 5.86
N LEU A 103 4.65 9.68 6.68
CA LEU A 103 3.27 9.72 7.17
C LEU A 103 2.46 10.92 6.65
N SER A 104 3.11 11.88 6.01
CA SER A 104 2.48 13.04 5.40
C SER A 104 3.47 13.75 4.49
N SER A 105 3.01 14.15 3.31
CA SER A 105 3.78 14.99 2.38
C SER A 105 3.66 16.49 2.67
N ASP A 106 2.93 16.90 3.71
CA ASP A 106 2.61 18.31 3.98
C ASP A 106 3.45 18.93 5.10
N THR A 107 4.35 18.17 5.73
CA THR A 107 5.14 18.60 6.90
C THR A 107 6.45 19.31 6.55
N PHE A 108 6.57 19.84 5.34
CA PHE A 108 7.78 20.53 4.89
C PHE A 108 7.78 22.00 5.25
N ALA A 109 8.94 22.52 5.68
CA ALA A 109 9.14 23.96 5.79
C ALA A 109 9.20 24.59 4.39
N PRO A 110 8.21 25.41 3.95
CA PRO A 110 8.06 25.80 2.54
C PRO A 110 9.21 26.64 2.00
N ARG A 111 9.93 27.36 2.86
CA ARG A 111 11.07 28.20 2.49
C ARG A 111 12.39 27.45 2.39
N ARG A 112 12.48 26.21 2.91
CA ARG A 112 13.68 25.38 2.78
C ARG A 112 13.76 24.80 1.38
N THR A 113 14.97 24.72 0.83
CA THR A 113 15.21 23.95 -0.40
C THR A 113 15.19 22.44 -0.10
N ALA A 114 15.01 21.60 -1.13
CA ALA A 114 15.03 20.15 -0.96
C ALA A 114 16.33 19.66 -0.29
N ARG A 115 17.48 20.20 -0.74
CA ARG A 115 18.78 19.90 -0.12
C ARG A 115 18.86 20.34 1.35
N GLN A 116 18.38 21.54 1.68
CA GLN A 116 18.36 22.02 3.06
C GLN A 116 17.41 21.20 3.94
N HIS A 117 16.33 20.70 3.36
CA HIS A 117 15.42 19.80 4.07
C HIS A 117 16.15 18.50 4.46
N LEU A 118 16.77 17.80 3.50
CA LEU A 118 17.53 16.59 3.78
C LEU A 118 18.70 16.85 4.73
N TRP A 119 19.41 17.97 4.55
CA TRP A 119 20.52 18.35 5.42
C TRP A 119 20.10 18.55 6.88
N ALA A 120 18.87 19.00 7.12
CA ALA A 120 18.36 19.18 8.50
C ALA A 120 18.16 17.84 9.23
N TRP A 121 17.93 16.74 8.49
CA TRP A 121 17.77 15.38 9.05
C TRP A 121 19.07 14.57 9.02
N ALA A 122 20.04 14.97 8.22
CA ALA A 122 21.28 14.25 8.02
C ALA A 122 22.05 13.91 9.32
N PRO A 123 22.19 14.84 10.30
CA PRO A 123 22.90 14.51 11.54
C PRO A 123 22.23 13.38 12.33
N VAL A 124 20.90 13.34 12.31
CA VAL A 124 20.10 12.32 13.01
C VAL A 124 20.21 10.96 12.31
N ALA A 125 20.26 11.01 10.97
CA ALA A 125 20.38 9.82 10.13
C ALA A 125 21.81 9.36 9.92
N GLY A 126 22.83 10.04 10.49
CA GLY A 126 24.22 9.74 10.22
C GLY A 126 24.64 9.92 8.74
N ALA A 127 23.86 10.70 7.98
CA ALA A 127 24.07 10.89 6.56
C ALA A 127 25.03 12.06 6.28
N ASP A 128 25.89 11.90 5.28
CA ASP A 128 26.76 12.93 4.79
C ASP A 128 26.22 13.64 3.53
N LYS A 129 27.04 14.54 2.96
CA LYS A 129 26.66 15.27 1.76
C LYS A 129 26.50 14.32 0.55
N SER A 130 27.33 13.29 0.44
CA SER A 130 27.28 12.36 -0.68
C SER A 130 25.96 11.58 -0.68
N ARG A 131 25.51 11.14 0.49
CA ARG A 131 24.24 10.47 0.67
C ARG A 131 23.05 11.34 0.28
N ILE A 132 23.09 12.63 0.60
CA ILE A 132 22.05 13.58 0.20
C ILE A 132 22.00 13.72 -1.33
N ASP A 133 23.17 13.83 -1.98
CA ASP A 133 23.24 13.94 -3.42
C ASP A 133 22.73 12.67 -4.12
N GLU A 134 23.14 11.49 -3.65
CA GLU A 134 22.62 10.19 -4.11
C GLU A 134 21.09 10.10 -4.01
N LEU A 135 20.52 10.50 -2.88
CA LEU A 135 19.08 10.41 -2.67
C LEU A 135 18.30 11.40 -3.54
N LEU A 136 18.82 12.62 -3.74
CA LEU A 136 18.22 13.57 -4.66
C LEU A 136 18.24 13.08 -6.11
N GLU A 137 19.32 12.39 -6.53
CA GLU A 137 19.40 11.73 -7.84
C GLU A 137 18.39 10.58 -7.91
N LEU A 138 18.37 9.68 -6.91
CA LEU A 138 17.49 8.51 -6.84
C LEU A 138 16.02 8.89 -7.03
N VAL A 139 15.57 9.96 -6.36
CA VAL A 139 14.17 10.40 -6.44
C VAL A 139 13.89 11.40 -7.59
N GLY A 140 14.89 11.67 -8.45
CA GLY A 140 14.75 12.57 -9.60
C GLY A 140 14.61 14.05 -9.22
N LEU A 141 15.14 14.47 -8.08
CA LEU A 141 15.07 15.86 -7.58
C LEU A 141 16.41 16.61 -7.65
N ALA A 142 17.46 16.03 -8.20
CA ALA A 142 18.79 16.65 -8.26
C ALA A 142 18.78 18.03 -8.92
N LYS A 143 18.10 18.19 -10.06
CA LYS A 143 17.94 19.46 -10.78
C LYS A 143 17.15 20.51 -9.95
N HIS A 144 16.33 20.06 -8.99
CA HIS A 144 15.48 20.88 -8.13
C HIS A 144 16.02 21.01 -6.69
N ALA A 145 17.23 20.52 -6.42
CA ALA A 145 17.83 20.46 -5.09
C ALA A 145 17.90 21.82 -4.36
N ARG A 146 18.02 22.91 -5.12
CA ARG A 146 18.11 24.30 -4.59
C ARG A 146 16.78 25.06 -4.64
N ARG A 147 15.72 24.44 -5.17
CA ARG A 147 14.39 25.06 -5.26
C ARG A 147 13.65 24.95 -3.91
N PRO A 148 12.95 26.00 -3.44
CA PRO A 148 12.12 25.93 -2.23
C PRO A 148 11.04 24.85 -2.34
N VAL A 149 10.85 24.08 -1.26
CA VAL A 149 9.86 22.97 -1.25
C VAL A 149 8.42 23.48 -1.35
N GLY A 150 8.16 24.72 -0.93
CA GLY A 150 6.85 25.36 -1.13
C GLY A 150 6.41 25.48 -2.58
N GLU A 151 7.35 25.46 -3.54
CA GLU A 151 7.08 25.50 -4.98
C GLU A 151 6.99 24.10 -5.63
N PHE A 152 7.12 23.04 -4.83
CA PHE A 152 7.05 21.67 -5.32
C PHE A 152 5.61 21.24 -5.58
N SER A 153 5.40 20.49 -6.67
CA SER A 153 4.16 19.74 -6.86
C SER A 153 3.98 18.71 -5.73
N LEU A 154 2.77 18.19 -5.56
CA LEU A 154 2.51 17.14 -4.59
C LEU A 154 3.43 15.92 -4.84
N GLY A 155 3.57 15.48 -6.09
CA GLY A 155 4.46 14.37 -6.47
C GLY A 155 5.94 14.65 -6.16
N MET A 156 6.43 15.88 -6.34
CA MET A 156 7.80 16.25 -5.94
C MET A 156 7.97 16.20 -4.42
N ARG A 157 6.95 16.61 -3.65
CA ARG A 157 6.95 16.50 -2.19
C ARG A 157 6.95 15.03 -1.73
N GLN A 158 6.17 14.15 -2.38
CA GLN A 158 6.17 12.72 -2.09
C GLN A 158 7.56 12.09 -2.34
N ARG A 159 8.21 12.42 -3.44
CA ARG A 159 9.57 11.98 -3.74
C ARG A 159 10.59 12.48 -2.72
N LEU A 160 10.47 13.72 -2.27
CA LEU A 160 11.33 14.26 -1.21
C LEU A 160 11.08 13.58 0.14
N ALA A 161 9.82 13.27 0.48
CA ALA A 161 9.48 12.51 1.68
C ALA A 161 10.14 11.12 1.66
N LEU A 162 10.08 10.43 0.52
CA LEU A 162 10.76 9.15 0.36
C LEU A 162 12.29 9.27 0.49
N ALA A 163 12.90 10.31 -0.10
CA ALA A 163 14.33 10.58 0.09
C ALA A 163 14.68 10.80 1.57
N THR A 164 13.79 11.49 2.32
CA THR A 164 13.97 11.69 3.76
C THR A 164 13.89 10.37 4.54
N ALA A 165 12.94 9.50 4.19
CA ALA A 165 12.82 8.17 4.81
C ALA A 165 14.06 7.29 4.57
N LEU A 166 14.75 7.49 3.45
CA LEU A 166 15.93 6.71 3.04
C LEU A 166 17.27 7.24 3.59
N LEU A 167 17.28 8.37 4.30
CA LEU A 167 18.53 9.00 4.77
C LEU A 167 19.37 8.07 5.63
N GLY A 168 18.77 7.35 6.57
CA GLY A 168 19.45 6.43 7.49
C GLY A 168 19.76 5.05 6.90
N ASP A 169 19.57 4.86 5.59
CA ASP A 169 19.70 3.57 4.89
C ASP A 169 18.95 2.41 5.58
N PRO A 170 17.65 2.58 5.85
CA PRO A 170 16.86 1.62 6.61
C PRO A 170 16.65 0.30 5.87
N GLY A 171 16.46 -0.79 6.63
CA GLY A 171 16.00 -2.07 6.09
C GLY A 171 14.48 -2.18 5.96
N VAL A 172 13.73 -1.26 6.57
CA VAL A 172 12.26 -1.24 6.58
C VAL A 172 11.74 0.10 6.08
N LEU A 173 10.68 0.09 5.27
CA LEU A 173 9.93 1.28 4.89
C LEU A 173 8.46 1.19 5.34
N VAL A 174 7.97 2.27 5.98
CA VAL A 174 6.56 2.44 6.37
C VAL A 174 6.03 3.71 5.70
N LEU A 175 5.15 3.54 4.70
CA LEU A 175 4.75 4.60 3.79
C LEU A 175 3.23 4.82 3.83
N ASP A 176 2.79 6.00 4.20
CA ASP A 176 1.36 6.37 4.20
C ASP A 176 1.00 7.07 2.89
N GLU A 177 0.14 6.43 2.08
CA GLU A 177 -0.35 6.91 0.79
C GLU A 177 0.77 7.39 -0.18
N PRO A 178 1.84 6.58 -0.42
CA PRO A 178 3.01 7.07 -1.16
C PRO A 178 2.74 7.34 -2.65
N ALA A 179 1.69 6.76 -3.24
CA ALA A 179 1.29 6.98 -4.62
C ALA A 179 0.44 8.25 -4.81
N ASN A 180 -0.07 8.84 -3.72
CA ASN A 180 -0.99 9.95 -3.80
C ASN A 180 -0.35 11.19 -4.46
N GLY A 181 -0.98 11.71 -5.52
CA GLY A 181 -0.53 12.88 -6.27
C GLY A 181 0.68 12.65 -7.17
N LEU A 182 1.09 11.40 -7.39
CA LEU A 182 2.00 11.02 -8.45
C LEU A 182 1.24 10.93 -9.79
N ASP A 183 1.92 11.29 -10.86
CA ASP A 183 1.47 10.99 -12.22
C ASP A 183 1.71 9.50 -12.56
N PRO A 184 1.20 8.98 -13.68
CA PRO A 184 1.39 7.57 -14.05
C PRO A 184 2.87 7.15 -14.11
N TYR A 185 3.79 8.03 -14.51
CA TYR A 185 5.22 7.76 -14.52
C TYR A 185 5.79 7.69 -13.11
N GLY A 186 5.33 8.57 -12.21
CA GLY A 186 5.69 8.55 -10.80
C GLY A 186 5.24 7.27 -10.10
N ILE A 187 4.02 6.79 -10.41
CA ILE A 187 3.49 5.52 -9.90
C ILE A 187 4.33 4.34 -10.41
N PHE A 188 4.65 4.31 -11.70
CA PHE A 188 5.50 3.28 -12.28
C PHE A 188 6.91 3.27 -11.67
N TRP A 189 7.51 4.45 -11.47
CA TRP A 189 8.80 4.59 -10.80
C TRP A 189 8.73 4.09 -9.35
N LEU A 190 7.70 4.50 -8.59
CA LEU A 190 7.51 4.07 -7.20
C LEU A 190 7.40 2.54 -7.11
N ARG A 191 6.61 1.91 -7.98
CA ARG A 191 6.47 0.46 -8.05
C ARG A 191 7.81 -0.23 -8.24
N ARG A 192 8.62 0.21 -9.22
CA ARG A 192 9.94 -0.36 -9.46
C ARG A 192 10.88 -0.16 -8.28
N PHE A 193 10.84 1.03 -7.67
CA PHE A 193 11.64 1.33 -6.49
C PHE A 193 11.30 0.40 -5.33
N LEU A 194 10.01 0.24 -5.00
CA LEU A 194 9.56 -0.62 -3.90
C LEU A 194 9.90 -2.09 -4.16
N ARG A 195 9.72 -2.55 -5.40
CA ARG A 195 10.10 -3.92 -5.77
C ARG A 195 11.61 -4.14 -5.60
N GLN A 196 12.44 -3.24 -6.14
CA GLN A 196 13.89 -3.32 -5.98
C GLN A 196 14.29 -3.28 -4.50
N PHE A 197 13.69 -2.40 -3.70
CA PHE A 197 13.95 -2.32 -2.26
C PHE A 197 13.65 -3.65 -1.55
N ALA A 198 12.55 -4.30 -1.90
CA ALA A 198 12.19 -5.61 -1.36
C ALA A 198 13.13 -6.71 -1.89
N ASP A 199 13.44 -6.76 -3.20
CA ASP A 199 14.35 -7.74 -3.80
C ASP A 199 15.76 -7.64 -3.21
N ASP A 200 16.19 -6.45 -2.79
CA ASP A 200 17.43 -6.23 -2.03
C ASP A 200 17.33 -6.71 -0.56
N GLY A 201 16.23 -7.34 -0.16
CA GLY A 201 15.99 -7.91 1.16
C GLY A 201 15.29 -6.97 2.15
N GLY A 202 14.85 -5.79 1.72
CA GLY A 202 14.10 -4.85 2.55
C GLY A 202 12.67 -5.33 2.84
N THR A 203 12.02 -4.74 3.85
CA THR A 203 10.60 -4.95 4.17
C THR A 203 9.82 -3.66 3.96
N VAL A 204 8.68 -3.73 3.30
CA VAL A 204 7.84 -2.55 3.04
C VAL A 204 6.43 -2.76 3.57
N VAL A 205 5.90 -1.78 4.30
CA VAL A 205 4.46 -1.62 4.57
C VAL A 205 4.02 -0.30 3.98
N LEU A 206 3.03 -0.33 3.11
CA LEU A 206 2.43 0.89 2.58
C LEU A 206 0.91 0.90 2.80
N SER A 207 0.35 2.10 2.98
CA SER A 207 -1.10 2.28 2.94
C SER A 207 -1.55 2.82 1.60
N SER A 208 -2.77 2.47 1.17
CA SER A 208 -3.43 3.14 0.05
C SER A 208 -4.95 3.00 0.11
N HIS A 209 -5.63 3.98 -0.48
CA HIS A 209 -7.04 3.89 -0.85
C HIS A 209 -7.22 3.62 -2.36
N LEU A 210 -6.16 3.68 -3.15
CA LEU A 210 -6.13 3.45 -4.60
C LEU A 210 -5.79 1.97 -4.87
N LEU A 211 -6.79 1.09 -4.73
CA LEU A 211 -6.61 -0.35 -4.75
C LEU A 211 -5.96 -0.85 -6.05
N ARG A 212 -6.43 -0.37 -7.21
CA ARG A 212 -5.90 -0.78 -8.53
C ARG A 212 -4.44 -0.39 -8.75
N GLU A 213 -4.04 0.78 -8.26
CA GLU A 213 -2.67 1.28 -8.48
C GLU A 213 -1.65 0.48 -7.66
N VAL A 214 -2.06 0.05 -6.46
CA VAL A 214 -1.18 -0.65 -5.51
C VAL A 214 -1.15 -2.15 -5.75
N GLU A 215 -2.19 -2.71 -6.37
CA GLU A 215 -2.32 -4.13 -6.67
C GLU A 215 -1.08 -4.76 -7.32
N GLN A 216 -0.41 -4.00 -8.19
CA GLN A 216 0.81 -4.43 -8.88
C GLN A 216 2.11 -4.15 -8.09
N MET A 217 2.01 -3.55 -6.91
CA MET A 217 3.16 -3.16 -6.08
C MET A 217 3.38 -4.10 -4.91
N VAL A 218 2.33 -4.81 -4.48
CA VAL A 218 2.30 -5.54 -3.21
C VAL A 218 2.32 -7.04 -3.39
N ASP A 219 2.96 -7.73 -2.46
CA ASP A 219 2.96 -9.19 -2.35
C ASP A 219 1.85 -9.68 -1.43
N ASP A 220 1.57 -8.90 -0.36
CA ASP A 220 0.56 -9.18 0.65
C ASP A 220 -0.42 -8.02 0.78
N VAL A 221 -1.67 -8.35 1.06
CA VAL A 221 -2.74 -7.36 1.25
C VAL A 221 -3.45 -7.60 2.57
N VAL A 222 -3.66 -6.50 3.28
CA VAL A 222 -4.59 -6.40 4.42
C VAL A 222 -5.63 -5.35 4.08
N LEU A 223 -6.87 -5.77 3.83
CA LEU A 223 -7.98 -4.87 3.58
C LEU A 223 -8.62 -4.45 4.91
N ILE A 224 -8.67 -3.13 5.16
CA ILE A 224 -9.28 -2.55 6.35
C ILE A 224 -10.51 -1.73 5.96
N ASN A 225 -11.60 -1.93 6.70
CA ASN A 225 -12.79 -1.10 6.62
C ASN A 225 -13.33 -0.80 8.02
N ARG A 226 -13.62 0.47 8.32
CA ARG A 226 -14.15 0.92 9.63
C ARG A 226 -13.36 0.41 10.84
N GLY A 227 -12.02 0.42 10.72
CA GLY A 227 -11.11 -0.03 11.78
C GLY A 227 -10.95 -1.54 11.91
N GLN A 228 -11.63 -2.35 11.10
CA GLN A 228 -11.58 -3.81 11.13
C GLN A 228 -10.85 -4.36 9.92
N VAL A 229 -10.07 -5.41 10.11
CA VAL A 229 -9.56 -6.22 8.99
C VAL A 229 -10.72 -7.01 8.41
N VAL A 230 -11.03 -6.76 7.14
CA VAL A 230 -12.11 -7.45 6.43
C VAL A 230 -11.59 -8.62 5.58
N TRP A 231 -10.31 -8.59 5.22
CA TRP A 231 -9.68 -9.65 4.45
C TRP A 231 -8.16 -9.50 4.40
N THR A 232 -7.47 -10.65 4.29
CA THR A 232 -6.02 -10.73 4.08
C THR A 232 -5.70 -11.79 3.04
N ALA A 233 -4.72 -11.55 2.20
CA ALA A 233 -4.21 -12.56 1.25
C ALA A 233 -2.81 -12.23 0.74
N GLU A 234 -2.15 -13.26 0.25
CA GLU A 234 -1.01 -13.12 -0.67
C GLU A 234 -1.56 -12.92 -2.10
N MET A 235 -0.99 -11.95 -2.82
CA MET A 235 -1.41 -11.63 -4.19
C MET A 235 -1.20 -12.79 -5.16
N ALA A 236 -0.14 -13.60 -4.95
CA ALA A 236 0.11 -14.79 -5.74
C ALA A 236 -1.05 -15.79 -5.68
N ASN A 237 -1.70 -15.93 -4.50
CA ASN A 237 -2.85 -16.83 -4.33
C ASN A 237 -4.13 -16.26 -4.96
N LEU A 238 -4.17 -14.94 -5.20
CA LEU A 238 -5.32 -14.30 -5.82
C LEU A 238 -5.36 -14.52 -7.34
N TYR A 239 -4.18 -14.49 -7.98
CA TYR A 239 -4.05 -14.57 -9.44
C TYR A 239 -3.54 -15.93 -9.94
N GLY A 240 -3.15 -16.84 -9.05
CA GLY A 240 -2.61 -18.15 -9.41
C GLY A 240 -3.58 -19.07 -10.16
N ASP A 241 -4.90 -18.87 -10.01
CA ASP A 241 -5.95 -19.69 -10.66
C ASP A 241 -6.40 -19.14 -12.05
N GLY A 242 -5.69 -18.15 -12.60
CA GLY A 242 -6.03 -17.53 -13.90
C GLY A 242 -7.05 -16.41 -13.78
N GLU A 243 -7.76 -16.14 -14.90
CA GLU A 243 -8.74 -15.05 -14.96
C GLU A 243 -9.99 -15.37 -14.15
N TRP A 244 -10.50 -14.38 -13.44
CA TRP A 244 -11.67 -14.50 -12.58
C TRP A 244 -12.50 -13.22 -12.56
N SER A 245 -13.71 -13.32 -12.05
CA SER A 245 -14.68 -12.22 -11.94
C SER A 245 -15.26 -12.17 -10.54
N VAL A 246 -15.76 -11.02 -10.15
CA VAL A 246 -16.60 -10.85 -8.97
C VAL A 246 -18.06 -10.66 -9.42
N VAL A 247 -18.95 -11.44 -8.85
CA VAL A 247 -20.39 -11.32 -9.06
C VAL A 247 -21.04 -10.84 -7.78
N LEU A 248 -21.83 -9.78 -7.89
CA LEU A 248 -22.69 -9.27 -6.82
C LEU A 248 -24.15 -9.51 -7.24
N PRO A 249 -24.71 -10.69 -6.92
CA PRO A 249 -26.04 -11.06 -7.35
C PRO A 249 -27.09 -10.50 -6.40
N ALA A 250 -28.29 -10.22 -6.89
CA ALA A 250 -29.46 -9.93 -6.07
C ALA A 250 -29.89 -11.18 -5.28
N ASP A 251 -29.90 -12.35 -5.94
CA ASP A 251 -30.08 -13.67 -5.33
C ASP A 251 -28.80 -14.51 -5.53
N ARG A 252 -28.09 -14.77 -4.42
CA ARG A 252 -26.84 -15.54 -4.43
C ARG A 252 -27.09 -17.02 -4.70
N HIS A 253 -28.17 -17.57 -4.20
CA HIS A 253 -28.47 -19.00 -4.38
C HIS A 253 -28.80 -19.32 -5.82
N GLU A 254 -29.60 -18.49 -6.47
CA GLU A 254 -29.93 -18.61 -7.90
C GLU A 254 -28.68 -18.47 -8.78
N ALA A 255 -27.83 -17.47 -8.49
CA ALA A 255 -26.57 -17.28 -9.23
C ALA A 255 -25.63 -18.50 -9.10
N MET A 256 -25.47 -19.05 -7.89
CA MET A 256 -24.66 -20.26 -7.66
C MET A 256 -25.20 -21.46 -8.41
N THR A 257 -26.52 -21.72 -8.35
CA THR A 257 -27.16 -22.83 -9.04
C THR A 257 -26.96 -22.73 -10.55
N THR A 258 -27.09 -21.52 -11.11
CA THR A 258 -26.88 -21.27 -12.54
C THR A 258 -25.43 -21.53 -12.97
N LEU A 259 -24.46 -20.96 -12.22
CA LEU A 259 -23.04 -21.16 -12.51
C LEU A 259 -22.66 -22.64 -12.42
N GLN A 260 -23.18 -23.35 -11.40
CA GLN A 260 -22.95 -24.78 -11.22
C GLN A 260 -23.53 -25.62 -12.36
N SER A 261 -24.74 -25.31 -12.83
CA SER A 261 -25.38 -26.02 -13.95
C SER A 261 -24.62 -25.88 -15.27
N GLN A 262 -23.86 -24.80 -15.43
CA GLN A 262 -23.00 -24.54 -16.58
C GLN A 262 -21.54 -24.97 -16.39
N GLY A 263 -21.22 -25.65 -15.27
CA GLY A 263 -19.87 -26.14 -14.96
C GLY A 263 -18.86 -25.03 -14.66
N ILE A 264 -19.33 -23.81 -14.34
CA ILE A 264 -18.45 -22.68 -14.02
C ILE A 264 -18.05 -22.75 -12.55
N LYS A 265 -16.73 -22.89 -12.30
CA LYS A 265 -16.17 -22.92 -10.94
C LYS A 265 -16.37 -21.60 -10.24
N HIS A 266 -16.89 -21.62 -9.04
CA HIS A 266 -17.10 -20.45 -8.21
C HIS A 266 -16.99 -20.75 -6.73
N GLN A 267 -16.80 -19.70 -5.93
CA GLN A 267 -16.80 -19.78 -4.46
C GLN A 267 -17.47 -18.53 -3.87
N THR A 268 -18.05 -18.67 -2.69
CA THR A 268 -18.63 -17.54 -1.96
C THR A 268 -17.53 -16.62 -1.45
N PHE A 269 -17.72 -15.32 -1.58
CA PHE A 269 -16.78 -14.31 -1.14
C PHE A 269 -17.53 -13.09 -0.59
N GLY A 270 -17.51 -12.91 0.72
CA GLY A 270 -18.33 -11.90 1.38
C GLY A 270 -19.82 -12.06 1.01
N ARG A 271 -20.42 -11.03 0.45
CA ARG A 271 -21.80 -11.06 -0.05
C ARG A 271 -21.90 -11.40 -1.54
N GLY A 272 -20.77 -11.53 -2.24
CA GLY A 272 -20.68 -11.88 -3.64
C GLY A 272 -20.17 -13.29 -3.88
N LEU A 273 -19.80 -13.54 -5.14
CA LEU A 273 -19.15 -14.75 -5.61
C LEU A 273 -17.86 -14.39 -6.33
N ARG A 274 -16.78 -15.12 -6.04
CA ARG A 274 -15.60 -15.18 -6.89
C ARG A 274 -15.83 -16.28 -7.92
N VAL A 275 -15.81 -15.93 -9.20
CA VAL A 275 -16.11 -16.84 -10.31
C VAL A 275 -14.88 -16.96 -11.19
N PHE A 276 -14.41 -18.18 -11.41
CA PHE A 276 -13.17 -18.48 -12.17
C PHE A 276 -13.48 -18.51 -13.67
N ALA A 277 -13.87 -17.36 -14.20
CA ALA A 277 -14.14 -17.13 -15.62
C ALA A 277 -14.15 -15.62 -15.92
N LEU A 278 -13.97 -15.27 -17.18
CA LEU A 278 -14.04 -13.89 -17.67
C LEU A 278 -15.42 -13.25 -17.45
N PRO A 279 -15.51 -11.94 -17.21
CA PRO A 279 -16.78 -11.23 -17.01
C PRO A 279 -17.81 -11.46 -18.13
N GLY A 280 -17.36 -11.53 -19.38
CA GLY A 280 -18.24 -11.78 -20.53
C GLY A 280 -18.90 -13.16 -20.52
N VAL A 281 -18.14 -14.19 -20.12
CA VAL A 281 -18.64 -15.56 -19.97
C VAL A 281 -19.66 -15.63 -18.83
N VAL A 282 -19.32 -15.04 -17.70
CA VAL A 282 -20.16 -15.01 -16.49
C VAL A 282 -21.47 -14.23 -16.76
N SER A 283 -21.36 -13.06 -17.40
CA SER A 283 -22.54 -12.27 -17.77
C SER A 283 -23.46 -13.01 -18.73
N SER A 284 -22.91 -13.76 -19.69
CA SER A 284 -23.69 -14.57 -20.60
C SER A 284 -24.41 -15.72 -19.90
N ALA A 285 -23.68 -16.38 -18.95
CA ALA A 285 -24.23 -17.45 -18.15
C ALA A 285 -25.42 -16.99 -17.29
N LEU A 286 -25.27 -15.85 -16.63
CA LEU A 286 -26.29 -15.34 -15.72
C LEU A 286 -27.46 -14.64 -16.40
N ARG A 287 -27.32 -14.14 -17.65
CA ARG A 287 -28.44 -13.59 -18.43
C ARG A 287 -29.49 -14.62 -18.84
N SER A 288 -29.13 -15.88 -18.91
CA SER A 288 -30.03 -16.97 -19.34
C SER A 288 -31.09 -17.31 -18.27
N VAL A 289 -30.98 -16.77 -17.07
CA VAL A 289 -31.78 -17.23 -15.92
C VAL A 289 -32.72 -16.17 -15.35
N SER A 290 -32.53 -14.89 -15.58
CA SER A 290 -33.44 -13.89 -14.98
C SER A 290 -33.76 -12.72 -15.89
N PRO A 291 -35.05 -12.57 -16.30
CA PRO A 291 -35.58 -11.32 -16.84
C PRO A 291 -36.07 -10.36 -15.72
N ILE A 292 -35.50 -10.37 -14.51
CA ILE A 292 -36.04 -9.66 -13.34
C ILE A 292 -35.22 -8.36 -13.05
N PRO A 293 -35.86 -7.30 -12.53
CA PRO A 293 -35.20 -6.07 -12.14
C PRO A 293 -34.20 -6.38 -11.02
N GLY A 294 -32.89 -6.20 -11.32
CA GLY A 294 -31.76 -6.53 -10.43
C GLY A 294 -30.75 -7.43 -11.11
N GLN A 295 -30.29 -7.08 -12.33
CA GLN A 295 -29.22 -7.83 -12.99
C GLN A 295 -28.00 -7.94 -12.04
N PRO A 296 -27.37 -9.15 -11.96
CA PRO A 296 -26.16 -9.31 -11.18
C PRO A 296 -25.06 -8.39 -11.72
N LEU A 297 -24.40 -7.64 -10.83
CA LEU A 297 -23.24 -6.85 -11.18
C LEU A 297 -22.05 -7.80 -11.34
N VAL A 298 -21.54 -7.92 -12.55
CA VAL A 298 -20.34 -8.72 -12.87
C VAL A 298 -19.18 -7.79 -13.11
N LEU A 299 -18.16 -7.91 -12.29
CA LEU A 299 -16.95 -7.07 -12.28
C LEU A 299 -15.72 -7.90 -12.66
N GLU A 300 -14.71 -7.25 -13.22
CA GLU A 300 -13.39 -7.85 -13.37
C GLU A 300 -12.81 -8.28 -12.03
N GLY A 301 -12.03 -9.36 -12.03
CA GLY A 301 -11.34 -9.85 -10.86
C GLY A 301 -10.15 -8.97 -10.51
N ASN A 302 -10.31 -8.10 -9.52
CA ASN A 302 -9.28 -7.22 -8.96
C ASN A 302 -9.59 -6.88 -7.49
N LEU A 303 -8.64 -6.24 -6.81
CA LEU A 303 -8.81 -5.88 -5.39
C LEU A 303 -10.00 -4.95 -5.14
N GLU A 304 -10.30 -4.04 -6.06
CA GLU A 304 -11.43 -3.11 -5.91
C GLU A 304 -12.76 -3.87 -5.94
N SER A 305 -12.93 -4.79 -6.87
CA SER A 305 -14.11 -5.63 -6.99
C SER A 305 -14.29 -6.54 -5.76
N LEU A 306 -13.19 -7.10 -5.24
CA LEU A 306 -13.23 -7.86 -3.99
C LEU A 306 -13.62 -6.99 -2.81
N PHE A 307 -13.07 -5.79 -2.71
CA PHE A 307 -13.43 -4.86 -1.63
C PHE A 307 -14.92 -4.52 -1.67
N LEU A 308 -15.50 -4.28 -2.84
CA LEU A 308 -16.94 -4.06 -3.00
C LEU A 308 -17.77 -5.28 -2.56
N ALA A 309 -17.29 -6.48 -2.82
CA ALA A 309 -17.95 -7.72 -2.38
C ALA A 309 -17.89 -7.93 -0.86
N LEU A 310 -16.84 -7.42 -0.20
CA LEU A 310 -16.63 -7.54 1.25
C LEU A 310 -17.32 -6.44 2.06
N THR A 311 -17.70 -5.33 1.43
CA THR A 311 -18.20 -4.13 2.13
C THR A 311 -19.58 -3.71 1.64
N ASP A 312 -20.32 -2.99 2.49
CA ASP A 312 -21.67 -2.48 2.14
C ASP A 312 -21.66 -1.15 1.38
N GLN A 313 -20.57 -0.78 0.72
CA GLN A 313 -20.46 0.55 0.09
C GLN A 313 -21.37 0.75 -1.13
N LEU A 314 -21.73 -0.31 -1.85
CA LEU A 314 -22.66 -0.22 -2.99
C LEU A 314 -24.08 0.28 -2.64
N GLY A 315 -24.52 0.12 -1.39
CA GLY A 315 -25.85 0.59 -0.96
C GLY A 315 -25.98 2.11 -0.83
N LYS A 316 -24.86 2.87 -0.90
CA LYS A 316 -24.86 4.33 -0.77
C LYS A 316 -24.64 5.08 -2.07
N GLU A 317 -24.11 4.45 -3.11
CA GLU A 317 -23.87 5.07 -4.42
C GLU A 317 -25.01 4.81 -5.43
N LEU A 318 -25.89 3.86 -5.13
CA LEU A 318 -27.06 3.52 -5.95
C LEU A 318 -28.39 3.99 -5.35
N SER A 319 -28.36 4.70 -4.22
CA SER A 319 -29.49 5.38 -3.60
C SER A 319 -29.36 6.90 -3.72
#